data_209d44fe023532a4ce6d7ee683646663
#
_entry.id   209d44fe023532a4ce6d7ee683646663
#
_cell.length_a   1.000
_cell.length_b   1.000
_cell.length_c   1.000
_cell.angle_alpha   90.00
_cell.angle_beta   90.00
_cell.angle_gamma   90.00
#
_symmetry.space_group_name_H-M   'P 1'
#
loop_
_entity.id
_entity.type
_entity.pdbx_description
1 polymer ?
#
loop_
_entity_poly.entity_id
_entity_poly.type
_entity_poly.pdbx_seq_one_letter_code
_entity_poly.pdbx_strand_id
1 'polypeptide(L)'
;IKVIAPGKVYRRDSDLTHIPMFHQVEGLVIDQGINFSHLKGILHEFINCFFEKELELRFRPSYFPFTEPSAEVDILSEDGKWLEILGCGMVHPKVLENLNLDAEIYTGYAFGMGVERLVMLKYDIKDIRVFYENDLNFISQFN
;
A
#
# COMPACT_ATOMS: atom_id res chain seq x y z
N ILE A 1 12.85 7.96 12.43
CA ILE A 1 11.37 8.05 12.39
C ILE A 1 10.83 6.76 11.84
N LYS A 2 9.87 6.15 12.53
CA LYS A 2 9.13 4.97 12.06
C LYS A 2 7.67 5.17 12.46
N VAL A 3 6.79 5.30 11.46
CA VAL A 3 5.36 5.61 11.67
C VAL A 3 4.49 4.72 10.81
N ILE A 4 3.40 4.24 11.39
CA ILE A 4 2.26 3.65 10.67
C ILE A 4 1.03 4.50 10.99
N ALA A 5 0.32 4.93 9.96
CA ALA A 5 -0.85 5.79 10.06
C ALA A 5 -2.06 5.15 9.34
N PRO A 6 -2.89 4.38 10.07
CA PRO A 6 -4.15 3.89 9.52
C PRO A 6 -5.23 4.96 9.60
N GLY A 7 -6.12 5.03 8.62
CA GLY A 7 -7.22 5.98 8.65
C GLY A 7 -8.12 5.95 7.44
N LYS A 8 -9.19 6.74 7.51
CA LYS A 8 -10.10 6.99 6.38
C LYS A 8 -9.47 7.99 5.42
N VAL A 9 -9.59 7.69 4.13
CA VAL A 9 -9.14 8.57 3.05
C VAL A 9 -10.28 8.77 2.04
N TYR A 10 -10.19 9.84 1.25
CA TYR A 10 -11.27 10.28 0.37
C TYR A 10 -10.75 10.59 -1.02
N ARG A 11 -11.51 10.17 -2.05
CA ARG A 11 -11.24 10.49 -3.47
C ARG A 11 -12.52 10.56 -4.27
N ARG A 12 -12.48 11.17 -5.46
CA ARG A 12 -13.68 11.33 -6.33
C ARG A 12 -13.94 10.13 -7.24
N ASP A 13 -13.44 8.94 -6.90
CA ASP A 13 -13.60 7.73 -7.71
C ASP A 13 -14.77 6.89 -7.20
N SER A 14 -15.53 6.28 -8.13
CA SER A 14 -16.64 5.39 -7.80
C SER A 14 -16.87 4.38 -8.92
N ASP A 15 -16.48 3.12 -8.70
CA ASP A 15 -16.75 1.97 -9.57
C ASP A 15 -16.76 0.67 -8.74
N LEU A 16 -16.64 -0.51 -9.37
CA LEU A 16 -16.61 -1.81 -8.66
C LEU A 16 -15.38 -2.00 -7.76
N THR A 17 -14.32 -1.27 -8.01
CA THR A 17 -13.03 -1.37 -7.30
C THR A 17 -12.63 -0.09 -6.59
N HIS A 18 -13.41 0.99 -6.75
CA HIS A 18 -13.15 2.29 -6.19
C HIS A 18 -14.41 2.89 -5.56
N ILE A 19 -14.26 3.42 -4.35
CA ILE A 19 -15.30 4.17 -3.64
C ILE A 19 -14.75 5.51 -3.14
N PRO A 20 -15.63 6.51 -2.94
CA PRO A 20 -15.20 7.85 -2.52
C PRO A 20 -14.53 7.89 -1.14
N MET A 21 -14.85 6.98 -0.23
CA MET A 21 -14.24 6.84 1.09
C MET A 21 -13.82 5.40 1.30
N PHE A 22 -12.56 5.19 1.69
CA PHE A 22 -12.00 3.87 2.01
C PHE A 22 -10.95 4.00 3.12
N HIS A 23 -10.39 2.90 3.57
CA HIS A 23 -9.33 2.89 4.57
C HIS A 23 -7.97 2.64 3.93
N GLN A 24 -6.99 3.36 4.44
CA GLN A 24 -5.61 3.22 3.99
C GLN A 24 -4.69 3.03 5.20
N VAL A 25 -3.65 2.25 5.03
CA VAL A 25 -2.52 2.16 5.96
C VAL A 25 -1.32 2.76 5.25
N GLU A 26 -0.81 3.86 5.82
CA GLU A 26 0.41 4.53 5.37
C GLU A 26 1.58 4.13 6.27
N GLY A 27 2.74 3.91 5.66
CA GLY A 27 3.97 3.66 6.39
C GLY A 27 5.06 4.63 5.98
N LEU A 28 5.83 5.10 6.95
CA LEU A 28 6.98 5.99 6.75
C LEU A 28 8.15 5.54 7.63
N VAL A 29 9.31 5.37 7.03
CA VAL A 29 10.57 5.17 7.74
C VAL A 29 11.58 6.18 7.23
N ILE A 30 12.23 6.90 8.15
CA ILE A 30 13.37 7.80 7.86
C ILE A 30 14.46 7.46 8.85
N ASP A 31 15.66 7.14 8.32
CA ASP A 31 16.85 6.85 9.11
C ASP A 31 18.10 7.02 8.24
N GLN A 32 19.26 6.84 8.80
CA GLN A 32 20.53 6.82 8.05
C GLN A 32 20.65 5.50 7.26
N GLY A 33 21.11 5.59 6.02
CA GLY A 33 21.41 4.42 5.19
C GLY A 33 20.18 3.64 4.69
N ILE A 34 18.97 4.17 4.82
CA ILE A 34 17.77 3.57 4.25
C ILE A 34 17.85 3.60 2.72
N ASN A 35 17.47 2.51 2.09
CA ASN A 35 17.48 2.37 0.63
C ASN A 35 16.28 1.56 0.11
N PHE A 36 16.12 1.49 -1.20
CA PHE A 36 15.00 0.83 -1.86
C PHE A 36 14.93 -0.69 -1.58
N SER A 37 16.06 -1.33 -1.28
CA SER A 37 16.06 -2.75 -0.92
C SER A 37 15.40 -3.01 0.44
N HIS A 38 15.54 -2.09 1.39
CA HIS A 38 14.83 -2.18 2.67
C HIS A 38 13.32 -2.07 2.47
N LEU A 39 12.86 -1.15 1.61
CA LEU A 39 11.44 -1.03 1.24
C LEU A 39 10.92 -2.32 0.59
N LYS A 40 11.65 -2.86 -0.39
CA LYS A 40 11.28 -4.12 -1.04
C LYS A 40 11.20 -5.28 -0.06
N GLY A 41 12.15 -5.38 0.86
CA GLY A 41 12.19 -6.44 1.87
C GLY A 41 10.99 -6.42 2.79
N ILE A 42 10.67 -5.26 3.38
CA ILE A 42 9.52 -5.15 4.30
C ILE A 42 8.18 -5.39 3.60
N LEU A 43 8.02 -4.92 2.37
CA LEU A 43 6.79 -5.14 1.61
C LEU A 43 6.62 -6.61 1.22
N HIS A 44 7.69 -7.28 0.82
CA HIS A 44 7.67 -8.71 0.51
C HIS A 44 7.30 -9.54 1.73
N GLU A 45 7.93 -9.27 2.87
CA GLU A 45 7.62 -9.95 4.14
C GLU A 45 6.17 -9.72 4.57
N PHE A 46 5.71 -8.47 4.54
CA PHE A 46 4.32 -8.14 4.87
C PHE A 46 3.31 -8.88 3.98
N ILE A 47 3.53 -8.87 2.66
CA ILE A 47 2.59 -9.47 1.71
C ILE A 47 2.50 -10.99 1.91
N ASN A 48 3.64 -11.67 2.04
CA ASN A 48 3.66 -13.11 2.28
C ASN A 48 2.99 -13.48 3.61
N CYS A 49 3.24 -12.69 4.65
CA CYS A 49 2.62 -12.87 5.96
C CYS A 49 1.10 -12.62 5.91
N PHE A 50 0.65 -11.54 5.25
CA PHE A 50 -0.76 -11.20 5.15
C PHE A 50 -1.58 -12.22 4.35
N PHE A 51 -1.04 -12.67 3.20
CA PHE A 51 -1.70 -13.64 2.34
C PHE A 51 -1.44 -15.10 2.78
N GLU A 52 -0.58 -15.33 3.77
CA GLU A 52 -0.22 -16.66 4.31
C GLU A 52 0.33 -17.60 3.23
N LYS A 53 0.97 -17.04 2.20
CA LYS A 53 1.61 -17.76 1.10
C LYS A 53 2.71 -16.92 0.46
N GLU A 54 3.65 -17.60 -0.19
CA GLU A 54 4.68 -16.94 -0.97
C GLU A 54 4.09 -16.43 -2.30
N LEU A 55 4.20 -15.13 -2.54
CA LEU A 55 3.67 -14.47 -3.73
C LEU A 55 4.79 -13.80 -4.53
N GLU A 56 4.71 -13.92 -5.85
CA GLU A 56 5.59 -13.17 -6.73
C GLU A 56 5.15 -11.70 -6.79
N LEU A 57 6.12 -10.80 -6.53
CA LEU A 57 5.92 -9.36 -6.53
C LEU A 57 6.59 -8.72 -7.75
N ARG A 58 5.91 -7.73 -8.32
CA ARG A 58 6.45 -6.86 -9.35
C ARG A 58 6.37 -5.41 -8.90
N PHE A 59 7.52 -4.71 -9.00
CA PHE A 59 7.60 -3.26 -8.77
C PHE A 59 7.62 -2.56 -10.12
N ARG A 60 6.59 -1.80 -10.42
CA ARG A 60 6.49 -0.99 -11.64
C ARG A 60 6.84 0.46 -11.33
N PRO A 61 7.66 1.14 -12.17
CA PRO A 61 7.85 2.58 -12.03
C PRO A 61 6.52 3.35 -12.02
N SER A 62 6.40 4.30 -11.11
CA SER A 62 5.25 5.19 -10.97
C SER A 62 5.68 6.59 -10.59
N TYR A 63 4.75 7.49 -10.37
CA TYR A 63 5.02 8.85 -9.93
C TYR A 63 4.10 9.24 -8.77
N PHE A 64 4.73 9.66 -7.67
CA PHE A 64 4.07 10.36 -6.57
C PHE A 64 4.89 11.61 -6.22
N PRO A 65 4.25 12.76 -5.90
CA PRO A 65 4.97 14.01 -5.72
C PRO A 65 5.88 14.05 -4.48
N PHE A 66 5.73 13.09 -3.56
CA PHE A 66 6.46 13.00 -2.29
C PHE A 66 7.47 11.85 -2.24
N THR A 67 7.62 11.07 -3.33
CA THR A 67 8.61 9.98 -3.43
C THR A 67 9.37 10.03 -4.75
N GLU A 68 10.67 9.66 -4.70
CA GLU A 68 11.54 9.51 -5.88
C GLU A 68 12.71 8.55 -5.55
N PRO A 69 12.82 7.39 -6.22
CA PRO A 69 11.88 6.83 -7.17
C PRO A 69 10.58 6.38 -6.52
N SER A 70 9.52 6.39 -7.32
CA SER A 70 8.19 5.88 -6.95
C SER A 70 7.91 4.56 -7.66
N ALA A 71 7.15 3.68 -7.04
CA ALA A 71 6.72 2.42 -7.62
C ALA A 71 5.30 2.04 -7.17
N GLU A 72 4.61 1.34 -8.03
CA GLU A 72 3.44 0.54 -7.69
C GLU A 72 3.83 -0.92 -7.56
N VAL A 73 3.22 -1.62 -6.62
CA VAL A 73 3.49 -3.04 -6.35
C VAL A 73 2.30 -3.88 -6.77
N ASP A 74 2.58 -4.85 -7.63
CA ASP A 74 1.61 -5.84 -8.06
C ASP A 74 1.98 -7.21 -7.49
N ILE A 75 0.97 -8.05 -7.23
CA ILE A 75 1.11 -9.49 -6.96
C ILE A 75 0.64 -10.29 -8.17
N LEU A 76 1.27 -11.45 -8.38
CA LEU A 76 0.80 -12.41 -9.39
C LEU A 76 -0.31 -13.27 -8.78
N SER A 77 -1.51 -13.20 -9.37
CA SER A 77 -2.64 -14.04 -8.97
C SER A 77 -2.54 -15.46 -9.55
N GLU A 78 -3.31 -16.40 -9.01
CA GLU A 78 -3.31 -17.80 -9.43
C GLU A 78 -3.76 -18.00 -10.90
N ASP A 79 -4.56 -17.08 -11.42
CA ASP A 79 -4.98 -17.06 -12.84
C ASP A 79 -3.98 -16.35 -13.76
N GLY A 80 -2.77 -16.04 -13.27
CA GLY A 80 -1.67 -15.46 -14.03
C GLY A 80 -1.79 -13.97 -14.32
N LYS A 81 -2.66 -13.25 -13.61
CA LYS A 81 -2.81 -11.80 -13.76
C LYS A 81 -2.05 -11.04 -12.69
N TRP A 82 -1.48 -9.92 -13.09
CA TRP A 82 -0.89 -8.97 -12.17
C TRP A 82 -1.97 -8.06 -11.57
N LEU A 83 -2.04 -8.02 -10.25
CA LEU A 83 -3.02 -7.24 -9.49
C LEU A 83 -2.29 -6.21 -8.63
N GLU A 84 -2.51 -4.93 -8.89
CA GLU A 84 -1.97 -3.83 -8.10
C GLU A 84 -2.54 -3.84 -6.69
N ILE A 85 -1.66 -3.68 -5.69
CA ILE A 85 -2.02 -3.74 -4.27
C ILE A 85 -1.64 -2.50 -3.47
N LEU A 86 -0.56 -1.80 -3.82
CA LEU A 86 -0.08 -0.63 -3.09
C LEU A 86 0.85 0.26 -3.92
N GLY A 87 0.98 1.51 -3.48
CA GLY A 87 2.01 2.44 -3.95
C GLY A 87 3.11 2.63 -2.92
N CYS A 88 4.35 2.87 -3.38
CA CYS A 88 5.49 3.06 -2.50
C CYS A 88 6.61 3.88 -3.18
N GLY A 89 7.64 4.23 -2.42
CA GLY A 89 8.83 4.89 -2.97
C GLY A 89 9.80 5.36 -1.91
N MET A 90 10.94 5.89 -2.36
CA MET A 90 11.87 6.58 -1.49
C MET A 90 11.37 8.00 -1.23
N VAL A 91 11.46 8.45 0.00
CA VAL A 91 11.03 9.80 0.39
C VAL A 91 11.80 10.84 -0.41
N HIS A 92 11.07 11.76 -1.06
CA HIS A 92 11.69 12.81 -1.87
C HIS A 92 12.54 13.74 -0.98
N PRO A 93 13.76 14.15 -1.39
CA PRO A 93 14.64 15.01 -0.59
C PRO A 93 13.96 16.28 -0.05
N LYS A 94 13.08 16.92 -0.83
CA LYS A 94 12.31 18.09 -0.39
C LYS A 94 11.39 17.82 0.80
N VAL A 95 10.92 16.59 0.98
CA VAL A 95 10.13 16.23 2.17
C VAL A 95 11.03 16.22 3.41
N LEU A 96 12.26 15.68 3.28
CA LEU A 96 13.24 15.69 4.36
C LEU A 96 13.65 17.13 4.72
N GLU A 97 13.93 17.97 3.74
CA GLU A 97 14.25 19.39 3.94
C GLU A 97 13.12 20.13 4.69
N ASN A 98 11.86 19.90 4.32
CA ASN A 98 10.70 20.49 5.00
C ASN A 98 10.56 20.04 6.46
N LEU A 99 11.14 18.89 6.81
CA LEU A 99 11.22 18.41 8.19
C LEU A 99 12.49 18.87 8.92
N ASN A 100 13.31 19.75 8.30
CA ASN A 100 14.63 20.18 8.78
C ASN A 100 15.60 19.00 8.99
N LEU A 101 15.50 17.97 8.15
CA LEU A 101 16.42 16.85 8.10
C LEU A 101 17.37 17.01 6.93
N ASP A 102 18.66 16.74 7.16
CA ASP A 102 19.67 16.78 6.13
C ASP A 102 19.53 15.58 5.18
N ALA A 103 19.16 15.83 3.93
CA ALA A 103 18.96 14.81 2.90
C ALA A 103 20.25 14.11 2.44
N GLU A 104 21.43 14.64 2.79
CA GLU A 104 22.72 13.97 2.56
C GLU A 104 23.02 12.90 3.63
N ILE A 105 22.39 13.01 4.81
CA ILE A 105 22.56 12.09 5.95
C ILE A 105 21.40 11.11 6.05
N TYR A 106 20.17 11.61 5.92
CA TYR A 106 18.95 10.84 6.10
C TYR A 106 18.28 10.51 4.77
N THR A 107 17.83 9.29 4.70
CA THR A 107 16.97 8.79 3.62
C THR A 107 15.74 8.12 4.21
N GLY A 108 14.75 7.83 3.41
CA GLY A 108 13.56 7.18 3.91
C GLY A 108 12.77 6.50 2.81
N TYR A 109 11.83 5.67 3.21
CA TYR A 109 10.81 5.13 2.32
C TYR A 109 9.42 5.34 2.88
N ALA A 110 8.45 5.36 1.98
CA ALA A 110 7.04 5.40 2.30
C ALA A 110 6.25 4.40 1.46
N PHE A 111 5.13 3.94 1.99
CA PHE A 111 4.16 3.12 1.26
C PHE A 111 2.75 3.46 1.71
N GLY A 112 1.77 3.24 0.82
CA GLY A 112 0.35 3.37 1.14
C GLY A 112 -0.44 2.23 0.51
N MET A 113 -1.29 1.58 1.30
CA MET A 113 -2.10 0.45 0.86
C MET A 113 -3.57 0.61 1.28
N GLY A 114 -4.48 0.34 0.33
CA GLY A 114 -5.93 0.31 0.61
C GLY A 114 -6.32 -0.98 1.32
N VAL A 115 -6.91 -0.86 2.51
CA VAL A 115 -7.30 -2.02 3.34
C VAL A 115 -8.33 -2.87 2.61
N GLU A 116 -9.38 -2.24 2.07
CA GLU A 116 -10.43 -2.94 1.32
C GLU A 116 -9.86 -3.70 0.12
N ARG A 117 -8.88 -3.12 -0.59
CA ARG A 117 -8.22 -3.77 -1.72
C ARG A 117 -7.51 -5.05 -1.31
N LEU A 118 -6.78 -5.03 -0.20
CA LEU A 118 -6.11 -6.21 0.34
C LEU A 118 -7.13 -7.30 0.74
N VAL A 119 -8.21 -6.90 1.40
CA VAL A 119 -9.28 -7.82 1.82
C VAL A 119 -10.01 -8.42 0.62
N MET A 120 -10.33 -7.61 -0.40
CA MET A 120 -10.91 -8.09 -1.66
C MET A 120 -10.06 -9.20 -2.29
N LEU A 121 -8.75 -9.00 -2.33
CA LEU A 121 -7.82 -9.98 -2.91
C LEU A 121 -7.67 -11.23 -2.05
N LYS A 122 -7.65 -11.08 -0.72
CA LYS A 122 -7.51 -12.22 0.21
C LYS A 122 -8.74 -13.14 0.21
N TYR A 123 -9.93 -12.57 0.08
CA TYR A 123 -11.22 -13.29 0.18
C TYR A 123 -11.98 -13.39 -1.14
N ASP A 124 -11.35 -13.03 -2.26
CA ASP A 124 -11.95 -13.04 -3.61
C ASP A 124 -13.24 -12.23 -3.74
N ILE A 125 -13.33 -11.10 -3.04
CA ILE A 125 -14.46 -10.18 -3.10
C ILE A 125 -14.36 -9.33 -4.36
N LYS A 126 -15.41 -9.30 -5.18
CA LYS A 126 -15.38 -8.66 -6.51
C LYS A 126 -15.88 -7.21 -6.52
N ASP A 127 -16.60 -6.79 -5.50
CA ASP A 127 -17.22 -5.47 -5.40
C ASP A 127 -16.90 -4.82 -4.06
N ILE A 128 -16.16 -3.70 -4.09
CA ILE A 128 -15.76 -2.97 -2.88
C ILE A 128 -16.95 -2.40 -2.10
N ARG A 129 -18.10 -2.16 -2.76
CA ARG A 129 -19.28 -1.53 -2.15
C ARG A 129 -19.92 -2.39 -1.08
N VAL A 130 -19.78 -3.73 -1.15
CA VAL A 130 -20.34 -4.66 -0.17
C VAL A 130 -19.81 -4.45 1.26
N PHE A 131 -18.61 -3.85 1.40
CA PHE A 131 -18.07 -3.49 2.72
C PHE A 131 -18.88 -2.43 3.45
N TYR A 132 -19.73 -1.67 2.74
CA TYR A 132 -20.44 -0.50 3.25
C TYR A 132 -21.97 -0.62 3.15
N GLU A 133 -22.47 -1.72 2.58
CA GLU A 133 -23.91 -1.97 2.40
C GLU A 133 -24.58 -2.55 3.65
N ASN A 134 -23.81 -2.98 4.66
CA ASN A 134 -24.29 -3.61 5.89
C ASN A 134 -25.17 -4.86 5.64
N ASP A 135 -24.91 -5.59 4.56
CA ASP A 135 -25.60 -6.85 4.29
C ASP A 135 -25.18 -7.92 5.31
N LEU A 136 -26.13 -8.40 6.09
CA LEU A 136 -25.89 -9.42 7.11
C LEU A 136 -25.38 -10.75 6.53
N ASN A 137 -25.79 -11.11 5.31
CA ASN A 137 -25.31 -12.32 4.65
C ASN A 137 -23.85 -12.20 4.27
N PHE A 138 -23.42 -11.00 3.86
CA PHE A 138 -22.01 -10.74 3.59
C PHE A 138 -21.18 -10.77 4.88
N ILE A 139 -21.63 -10.07 5.92
CA ILE A 139 -20.88 -9.94 7.19
C ILE A 139 -20.74 -11.30 7.90
N SER A 140 -21.79 -12.15 7.85
CA SER A 140 -21.80 -13.46 8.54
C SER A 140 -20.80 -14.47 7.98
N GLN A 141 -20.23 -14.24 6.80
CA GLN A 141 -19.22 -15.12 6.20
C GLN A 141 -17.88 -15.08 6.96
N PHE A 142 -17.64 -14.08 7.78
CA PHE A 142 -16.37 -13.82 8.46
C PHE A 142 -16.41 -14.13 9.97
N ASN A 143 -17.41 -14.87 10.43
CA ASN A 143 -17.56 -15.30 11.84
C ASN A 143 -16.95 -16.68 12.10
#